data_837f12ea9da568a392832b0ac51e9737
#
_entry.id   837f12ea9da568a392832b0ac51e9737
#
_cell.length_a   1.000
_cell.length_b   1.000
_cell.length_c   1.000
_cell.angle_alpha   90.00
_cell.angle_beta   90.00
_cell.angle_gamma   90.00
#
_symmetry.space_group_name_H-M   'P 1'
#
loop_
_entity.id
_entity.type
_entity.pdbx_description
1 polymer ?
#
loop_
_entity_poly.entity_id
_entity_poly.type
_entity_poly.pdbx_seq_one_letter_code
_entity_poly.pdbx_strand_id
1 'polypeptide(L)'
;MAVLENIEIRDILPHRYPMLLVDRILEMEEDRIVGMKNVTANEPFFTGHFPEYPVMPGVLIVEAMAQVGGVLVLKTVPDRKSKLVLFASIEEAKFRRPVLPGDTLILECKTLKRKETVVKMQGTATVNGQVVAEGIVMCKLVDRPAPSEPQG
;
A
#
# COMPACT_ATOMS: atom_id res chain seq x y z
N MET A 1 12.87 -15.79 -2.31
CA MET A 1 11.68 -15.93 -3.19
C MET A 1 10.55 -15.09 -2.65
N ALA A 2 9.76 -14.48 -3.53
CA ALA A 2 8.57 -13.75 -3.14
C ALA A 2 7.51 -14.72 -2.61
N VAL A 3 6.77 -14.29 -1.56
CA VAL A 3 5.61 -15.03 -1.04
C VAL A 3 4.41 -14.89 -1.96
N LEU A 4 4.21 -13.69 -2.52
CA LEU A 4 3.17 -13.40 -3.52
C LEU A 4 3.77 -12.62 -4.68
N GLU A 5 3.48 -13.07 -5.89
CA GLU A 5 3.78 -12.35 -7.10
C GLU A 5 2.65 -11.36 -7.44
N ASN A 6 2.90 -10.48 -8.39
CA ASN A 6 1.98 -9.40 -8.71
C ASN A 6 0.58 -9.88 -9.12
N ILE A 7 0.50 -10.99 -9.87
CA ILE A 7 -0.79 -11.53 -10.29
C ILE A 7 -1.66 -11.96 -9.10
N GLU A 8 -1.03 -12.49 -8.05
CA GLU A 8 -1.73 -12.88 -6.82
C GLU A 8 -2.16 -11.67 -6.01
N ILE A 9 -1.31 -10.62 -5.96
CA ILE A 9 -1.64 -9.35 -5.30
C ILE A 9 -2.85 -8.71 -6.00
N ARG A 10 -2.92 -8.75 -7.31
CA ARG A 10 -4.05 -8.23 -8.08
C ARG A 10 -5.36 -8.98 -7.80
N ASP A 11 -5.28 -10.24 -7.42
CA ASP A 11 -6.44 -11.01 -7.01
C ASP A 11 -6.94 -10.60 -5.61
N ILE A 12 -6.04 -10.09 -4.77
CA ILE A 12 -6.35 -9.68 -3.39
C ILE A 12 -6.77 -8.22 -3.31
N LEU A 13 -5.98 -7.31 -3.91
CA LEU A 13 -6.26 -5.87 -3.89
C LEU A 13 -7.17 -5.47 -5.06
N PRO A 14 -8.15 -4.59 -4.82
CA PRO A 14 -9.01 -4.07 -5.89
C PRO A 14 -8.32 -3.01 -6.75
N HIS A 15 -7.24 -2.42 -6.25
CA HIS A 15 -6.49 -1.36 -6.93
C HIS A 15 -6.00 -1.79 -8.30
N ARG A 16 -5.97 -0.86 -9.25
CA ARG A 16 -5.45 -1.04 -10.60
C ARG A 16 -4.65 0.17 -11.01
N TYR A 17 -3.91 0.06 -12.12
CA TYR A 17 -3.14 1.17 -12.66
C TYR A 17 -4.00 2.45 -12.75
N PRO A 18 -3.51 3.62 -12.33
CA PRO A 18 -2.15 3.88 -11.82
C PRO A 18 -2.02 3.81 -10.29
N MET A 19 -3.01 3.29 -9.57
CA MET A 19 -3.06 3.28 -8.12
C MET A 19 -2.61 1.97 -7.47
N LEU A 20 -2.27 0.95 -8.23
CA LEU A 20 -1.67 -0.26 -7.65
C LEU A 20 -0.18 -0.04 -7.42
N LEU A 21 0.23 0.04 -6.16
CA LEU A 21 1.57 0.45 -5.76
C LEU A 21 2.36 -0.66 -5.03
N VAL A 22 1.98 -1.91 -5.26
CA VAL A 22 2.67 -3.07 -4.68
C VAL A 22 3.03 -4.04 -5.80
N ASP A 23 4.31 -4.33 -5.94
CA ASP A 23 4.80 -5.22 -6.99
C ASP A 23 4.95 -6.67 -6.52
N ARG A 24 5.43 -6.89 -5.30
CA ARG A 24 5.61 -8.21 -4.68
C ARG A 24 5.39 -8.15 -3.18
N ILE A 25 5.01 -9.26 -2.60
CA ILE A 25 5.09 -9.49 -1.17
C ILE A 25 6.28 -10.42 -0.92
N LEU A 26 7.21 -9.97 -0.10
CA LEU A 26 8.47 -10.67 0.18
C LEU A 26 8.40 -11.55 1.41
N GLU A 27 7.67 -11.11 2.44
CA GLU A 27 7.48 -11.83 3.70
C GLU A 27 6.07 -11.61 4.21
N MET A 28 5.48 -12.62 4.82
CA MET A 28 4.16 -12.49 5.41
C MET A 28 4.04 -13.42 6.61
N GLU A 29 3.68 -12.83 7.75
CA GLU A 29 3.41 -13.51 9.01
C GLU A 29 2.00 -13.11 9.46
N GLU A 30 1.55 -13.63 10.60
CA GLU A 30 0.19 -13.36 11.09
C GLU A 30 -0.06 -11.86 11.32
N ASP A 31 0.93 -11.15 11.87
CA ASP A 31 0.82 -9.74 12.26
C ASP A 31 1.84 -8.81 11.58
N ARG A 32 2.54 -9.33 10.57
CA ARG A 32 3.59 -8.58 9.87
C ARG A 32 3.64 -8.95 8.40
N ILE A 33 3.85 -7.97 7.56
CA ILE A 33 3.98 -8.15 6.11
C ILE A 33 5.05 -7.22 5.57
N VAL A 34 5.84 -7.73 4.62
CA VAL A 34 6.83 -6.92 3.88
C VAL A 34 6.54 -7.04 2.40
N GLY A 35 6.32 -5.91 1.76
CA GLY A 35 6.15 -5.82 0.33
C GLY A 35 7.20 -4.94 -0.31
N MET A 36 7.17 -4.87 -1.63
CA MET A 36 8.06 -4.00 -2.39
C MET A 36 7.34 -3.32 -3.54
N LYS A 37 7.83 -2.13 -3.87
CA LYS A 37 7.46 -1.41 -5.08
C LYS A 37 8.73 -0.95 -5.78
N ASN A 38 8.85 -1.27 -7.06
CA ASN A 38 9.87 -0.68 -7.92
C ASN A 38 9.40 0.70 -8.36
N VAL A 39 10.21 1.72 -8.08
CA VAL A 39 9.93 3.10 -8.49
C VAL A 39 10.70 3.35 -9.77
N THR A 40 9.96 3.43 -10.89
CA THR A 40 10.59 3.54 -12.22
C THR A 40 10.36 4.92 -12.83
N ALA A 41 11.10 5.22 -13.89
CA ALA A 41 10.91 6.46 -14.66
C ALA A 41 9.54 6.52 -15.35
N ASN A 42 8.83 5.38 -15.46
CA ASN A 42 7.53 5.29 -16.11
C ASN A 42 6.33 5.50 -15.17
N GLU A 43 6.57 5.92 -13.92
CA GLU A 43 5.48 6.23 -13.01
C GLU A 43 4.74 7.48 -13.47
N PRO A 44 3.41 7.44 -13.60
CA PRO A 44 2.64 8.61 -14.08
C PRO A 44 2.77 9.84 -13.19
N PHE A 45 2.99 9.68 -11.88
CA PHE A 45 3.10 10.84 -10.97
C PHE A 45 4.36 11.68 -11.22
N PHE A 46 5.41 11.14 -11.84
CA PHE A 46 6.61 11.91 -12.14
C PHE A 46 6.39 12.96 -13.24
N THR A 47 5.32 12.85 -14.02
CA THR A 47 4.95 13.84 -15.02
C THR A 47 4.71 15.21 -14.38
N GLY A 48 4.11 15.23 -13.21
CA GLY A 48 3.75 16.48 -12.52
C GLY A 48 4.48 16.74 -11.22
N HIS A 49 5.21 15.78 -10.67
CA HIS A 49 5.78 15.90 -9.32
C HIS A 49 7.26 15.54 -9.27
N PHE A 50 8.15 16.31 -9.81
CA PHE A 50 7.97 17.56 -10.55
C PHE A 50 8.64 17.43 -11.90
N PRO A 51 8.26 18.20 -12.94
CA PRO A 51 8.80 18.01 -14.29
C PRO A 51 10.32 18.00 -14.39
N GLU A 52 11.01 18.84 -13.63
CA GLU A 52 12.49 18.93 -13.63
C GLU A 52 13.15 18.22 -12.44
N TYR A 53 12.38 17.77 -11.47
CA TYR A 53 12.89 17.06 -10.30
C TYR A 53 11.90 15.97 -9.90
N PRO A 54 12.02 14.78 -10.50
CA PRO A 54 11.09 13.69 -10.20
C PRO A 54 11.32 13.16 -8.79
N VAL A 55 10.29 13.26 -7.97
CA VAL A 55 10.29 12.70 -6.61
C VAL A 55 8.92 12.07 -6.36
N MET A 56 8.91 10.87 -5.79
CA MET A 56 7.67 10.19 -5.48
C MET A 56 6.91 10.96 -4.39
N PRO A 57 5.63 11.32 -4.63
CA PRO A 57 4.83 11.98 -3.60
C PRO A 57 4.80 11.16 -2.30
N GLY A 58 5.10 11.82 -1.17
CA GLY A 58 5.11 11.15 0.13
C GLY A 58 3.78 10.50 0.46
N VAL A 59 2.67 11.14 0.09
CA VAL A 59 1.33 10.58 0.31
C VAL A 59 1.12 9.26 -0.44
N LEU A 60 1.79 9.05 -1.57
CA LEU A 60 1.72 7.79 -2.30
C LEU A 60 2.62 6.72 -1.68
N ILE A 61 3.68 7.09 -0.98
CA ILE A 61 4.47 6.14 -0.18
C ILE A 61 3.61 5.60 0.96
N VAL A 62 2.86 6.46 1.63
CA VAL A 62 1.91 6.06 2.69
C VAL A 62 0.82 5.16 2.10
N GLU A 63 0.30 5.50 0.92
CA GLU A 63 -0.67 4.66 0.21
C GLU A 63 -0.09 3.27 -0.09
N ALA A 64 1.15 3.21 -0.57
CA ALA A 64 1.81 1.93 -0.84
C ALA A 64 1.94 1.08 0.44
N MET A 65 2.32 1.70 1.57
CA MET A 65 2.35 1.01 2.86
C MET A 65 0.98 0.46 3.25
N ALA A 66 -0.06 1.27 3.07
CA ALA A 66 -1.43 0.85 3.39
C ALA A 66 -1.89 -0.30 2.49
N GLN A 67 -1.50 -0.30 1.22
CA GLN A 67 -1.81 -1.41 0.31
C GLN A 67 -1.13 -2.71 0.75
N VAL A 68 0.13 -2.65 1.14
CA VAL A 68 0.84 -3.82 1.68
C VAL A 68 0.12 -4.35 2.91
N GLY A 69 -0.24 -3.47 3.85
CA GLY A 69 -1.03 -3.85 5.01
C GLY A 69 -2.41 -4.41 4.64
N GLY A 70 -3.02 -3.84 3.61
CA GLY A 70 -4.30 -4.30 3.07
C GLY A 70 -4.26 -5.72 2.53
N VAL A 71 -3.14 -6.12 1.93
CA VAL A 71 -2.94 -7.51 1.49
C VAL A 71 -3.04 -8.47 2.68
N LEU A 72 -2.38 -8.13 3.79
CA LEU A 72 -2.41 -8.95 5.01
C LEU A 72 -3.84 -9.09 5.55
N VAL A 73 -4.57 -7.98 5.60
CA VAL A 73 -5.95 -7.96 6.09
C VAL A 73 -6.88 -8.75 5.17
N LEU A 74 -6.87 -8.43 3.88
CA LEU A 74 -7.80 -9.02 2.91
C LEU A 74 -7.54 -10.51 2.68
N LYS A 75 -6.30 -10.96 2.82
CA LYS A 75 -5.99 -12.37 2.66
C LYS A 75 -6.69 -13.25 3.70
N THR A 76 -7.02 -12.70 4.86
CA THR A 76 -7.72 -13.42 5.94
C THR A 76 -9.25 -13.34 5.84
N VAL A 77 -9.77 -12.56 4.89
CA VAL A 77 -11.21 -12.30 4.74
C VAL A 77 -11.76 -13.21 3.64
N PRO A 78 -12.70 -14.13 3.94
CA PRO A 78 -13.22 -15.07 2.94
C PRO A 78 -13.94 -14.40 1.77
N ASP A 79 -14.67 -13.32 2.05
CA ASP A 79 -15.46 -12.57 1.06
C ASP A 79 -14.76 -11.27 0.61
N ARG A 80 -13.42 -11.30 0.53
CA ARG A 80 -12.63 -10.09 0.23
C ARG A 80 -13.02 -9.37 -1.07
N LYS A 81 -13.58 -10.08 -2.05
CA LYS A 81 -14.01 -9.48 -3.32
C LYS A 81 -15.22 -8.56 -3.16
N SER A 82 -15.95 -8.68 -2.06
CA SER A 82 -17.05 -7.78 -1.70
C SER A 82 -16.63 -6.68 -0.74
N LYS A 83 -15.34 -6.57 -0.40
CA LYS A 83 -14.82 -5.64 0.59
C LYS A 83 -13.86 -4.63 -0.03
N LEU A 84 -13.75 -3.48 0.66
CA LEU A 84 -12.70 -2.47 0.41
C LEU A 84 -12.02 -2.16 1.74
N VAL A 85 -10.76 -1.77 1.65
CA VAL A 85 -10.00 -1.27 2.80
C VAL A 85 -9.77 0.23 2.54
N LEU A 86 -10.36 1.06 3.39
CA LEU A 86 -10.27 2.52 3.29
C LEU A 86 -9.47 3.09 4.45
N PHE A 87 -8.76 4.19 4.21
CA PHE A 87 -8.12 4.93 5.29
C PHE A 87 -9.15 5.50 6.24
N ALA A 88 -8.94 5.30 7.54
CA ALA A 88 -9.67 5.97 8.60
C ALA A 88 -8.83 7.10 9.21
N SER A 89 -7.53 6.89 9.40
CA SER A 89 -6.61 7.92 9.86
C SER A 89 -5.17 7.60 9.49
N ILE A 90 -4.36 8.64 9.46
CA ILE A 90 -2.91 8.56 9.30
C ILE A 90 -2.33 9.39 10.44
N GLU A 91 -1.48 8.77 11.27
CA GLU A 91 -0.86 9.41 12.43
C GLU A 91 0.65 9.35 12.31
N GLU A 92 1.32 10.38 12.83
CA GLU A 92 2.78 10.42 12.94
C GLU A 92 3.51 10.11 11.62
N ALA A 93 2.95 10.54 10.50
CA ALA A 93 3.60 10.37 9.21
C ALA A 93 4.84 11.28 9.12
N LYS A 94 5.98 10.66 8.79
CA LYS A 94 7.26 11.36 8.65
C LYS A 94 7.91 10.95 7.35
N PHE A 95 8.42 11.94 6.63
CA PHE A 95 9.12 11.76 5.37
C PHE A 95 10.56 12.21 5.56
N ARG A 96 11.49 11.25 5.51
CA ARG A 96 12.87 11.50 5.91
C ARG A 96 13.82 11.70 4.74
N ARG A 97 13.51 11.10 3.59
CA ARG A 97 14.35 11.15 2.39
C ARG A 97 13.49 11.11 1.14
N PRO A 98 13.88 11.79 0.07
CA PRO A 98 13.17 11.69 -1.21
C PRO A 98 13.34 10.29 -1.82
N VAL A 99 12.31 9.84 -2.51
CA VAL A 99 12.32 8.60 -3.29
C VAL A 99 12.29 8.97 -4.77
N LEU A 100 13.26 8.47 -5.51
CA LEU A 100 13.56 8.88 -6.89
C LEU A 100 13.37 7.71 -7.85
N PRO A 101 13.20 7.99 -9.15
CA PRO A 101 13.22 6.92 -10.16
C PRO A 101 14.49 6.08 -10.04
N GLY A 102 14.36 4.77 -10.05
CA GLY A 102 15.44 3.82 -9.86
C GLY A 102 15.50 3.20 -8.47
N ASP A 103 14.80 3.81 -7.50
CA ASP A 103 14.74 3.25 -6.15
C ASP A 103 13.77 2.07 -6.08
N THR A 104 14.02 1.16 -5.15
CA THR A 104 13.09 0.11 -4.77
C THR A 104 12.66 0.36 -3.34
N LEU A 105 11.35 0.56 -3.15
CA LEU A 105 10.77 0.69 -1.81
C LEU A 105 10.55 -0.69 -1.20
N ILE A 106 11.05 -0.86 0.01
CA ILE A 106 10.69 -1.99 0.87
C ILE A 106 9.69 -1.45 1.91
N LEU A 107 8.53 -2.07 1.97
CA LEU A 107 7.39 -1.58 2.73
C LEU A 107 7.01 -2.62 3.79
N GLU A 108 7.28 -2.30 5.05
CA GLU A 108 6.93 -3.18 6.16
C GLU A 108 5.72 -2.62 6.91
N CYS A 109 4.74 -3.49 7.19
CA CYS A 109 3.61 -3.16 8.06
C CYS A 109 3.51 -4.16 9.19
N LYS A 110 3.40 -3.64 10.42
CA LYS A 110 3.16 -4.42 11.63
C LYS A 110 1.81 -4.06 12.21
N THR A 111 0.99 -5.05 12.50
CA THR A 111 -0.30 -4.84 13.14
C THR A 111 -0.08 -4.43 14.59
N LEU A 112 -0.60 -3.26 14.96
CA LEU A 112 -0.60 -2.76 16.34
C LEU A 112 -1.89 -3.16 17.06
N LYS A 113 -3.02 -3.12 16.34
CA LYS A 113 -4.32 -3.43 16.90
C LYS A 113 -5.27 -3.83 15.77
N ARG A 114 -6.06 -4.85 16.01
CA ARG A 114 -7.11 -5.27 15.10
C ARG A 114 -8.39 -5.54 15.87
N LYS A 115 -9.48 -4.90 15.45
CA LYS A 115 -10.83 -5.13 15.98
C LYS A 115 -11.77 -5.28 14.79
N GLU A 116 -12.39 -6.45 14.66
CA GLU A 116 -13.38 -6.73 13.61
C GLU A 116 -13.03 -6.10 12.25
N THR A 117 -13.53 -4.87 12.00
CA THR A 117 -13.37 -4.15 10.73
C THR A 117 -12.33 -3.05 10.75
N VAL A 118 -11.65 -2.82 11.89
CA VAL A 118 -10.66 -1.74 12.04
C VAL A 118 -9.30 -2.32 12.35
N VAL A 119 -8.29 -1.91 11.58
CA VAL A 119 -6.90 -2.36 11.74
C VAL A 119 -5.98 -1.16 11.83
N LYS A 120 -5.15 -1.15 12.87
CA LYS A 120 -4.11 -0.14 13.06
C LYS A 120 -2.75 -0.79 12.84
N MET A 121 -1.94 -0.21 11.94
CA MET A 121 -0.64 -0.74 11.56
C MET A 121 0.43 0.33 11.60
N GLN A 122 1.64 -0.07 11.98
CA GLN A 122 2.82 0.77 11.81
C GLN A 122 3.49 0.41 10.50
N GLY A 123 3.66 1.41 9.63
CA GLY A 123 4.33 1.26 8.34
C GLY A 123 5.71 1.89 8.36
N THR A 124 6.66 1.23 7.70
CA THR A 124 8.01 1.74 7.50
C THR A 124 8.43 1.46 6.07
N ALA A 125 8.85 2.50 5.37
CA ALA A 125 9.36 2.38 4.00
C ALA A 125 10.86 2.63 4.00
N THR A 126 11.62 1.76 3.35
CA THR A 126 13.07 1.88 3.24
C THR A 126 13.53 1.79 1.79
N VAL A 127 14.66 2.43 1.51
CA VAL A 127 15.39 2.30 0.24
C VAL A 127 16.85 2.05 0.61
N ASN A 128 17.42 0.96 0.12
CA ASN A 128 18.81 0.55 0.44
C ASN A 128 19.08 0.50 1.95
N GLY A 129 18.11 0.00 2.72
CA GLY A 129 18.22 -0.15 4.16
C GLY A 129 18.02 1.13 4.97
N GLN A 130 17.76 2.27 4.32
CA GLN A 130 17.55 3.55 5.01
C GLN A 130 16.06 3.92 5.02
N VAL A 131 15.54 4.32 6.16
CA VAL A 131 14.14 4.75 6.30
C VAL A 131 13.92 6.02 5.48
N VAL A 132 12.97 5.96 4.55
CA VAL A 132 12.56 7.11 3.73
C VAL A 132 11.24 7.70 4.23
N ALA A 133 10.36 6.87 4.76
CA ALA A 133 9.08 7.30 5.33
C ALA A 133 8.61 6.32 6.40
N GLU A 134 7.78 6.81 7.31
CA GLU A 134 7.15 5.98 8.33
C GLU A 134 5.84 6.62 8.76
N GLY A 135 4.93 5.83 9.32
CA GLY A 135 3.67 6.33 9.82
C GLY A 135 2.82 5.24 10.43
N ILE A 136 1.78 5.66 11.12
CA ILE A 136 0.76 4.76 11.65
C ILE A 136 -0.49 4.97 10.83
N VAL A 137 -0.98 3.90 10.20
CA VAL A 137 -2.20 3.93 9.39
C VAL A 137 -3.29 3.15 10.09
N MET A 138 -4.48 3.71 10.12
CA MET A 138 -5.68 3.02 10.55
C MET A 138 -6.57 2.85 9.34
N CYS A 139 -6.94 1.61 9.06
CA CYS A 139 -7.77 1.26 7.92
C CYS A 139 -9.06 0.62 8.41
N LYS A 140 -10.13 0.82 7.64
CA LYS A 140 -11.43 0.26 7.91
C LYS A 140 -11.85 -0.64 6.75
N LEU A 141 -12.26 -1.86 7.09
CA LEU A 141 -12.82 -2.81 6.14
C LEU A 141 -14.30 -2.50 5.97
N VAL A 142 -14.73 -2.20 4.75
CA VAL A 142 -16.10 -1.86 4.44
C VAL A 142 -16.61 -2.70 3.28
N ASP A 143 -17.93 -2.82 3.15
CA ASP A 143 -18.54 -3.48 2.01
C ASP A 143 -18.42 -2.61 0.77
N ARG A 144 -18.18 -3.21 -0.39
CA ARG A 144 -18.26 -2.50 -1.65
C ARG A 144 -19.72 -2.09 -1.90
N PRO A 145 -19.97 -0.85 -2.34
CA PRO A 145 -21.31 -0.49 -2.76
C PRO A 145 -21.72 -1.34 -3.97
N ALA A 146 -23.00 -1.71 -4.04
CA ALA A 146 -23.53 -2.39 -5.22
C ALA A 146 -23.32 -1.48 -6.45
N PRO A 147 -22.99 -2.07 -7.65
CA PRO A 147 -22.90 -1.26 -8.85
C PRO A 147 -24.23 -0.55 -9.07
N SER A 148 -24.17 0.79 -9.29
CA SER A 148 -25.36 1.55 -9.65
C SER A 148 -25.88 1.02 -10.98
N GLU A 149 -27.17 0.69 -11.05
CA GLU A 149 -27.79 0.37 -12.33
C GLU A 149 -27.66 1.58 -13.26
N PRO A 150 -27.32 1.35 -14.55
CA PRO A 150 -27.29 2.46 -15.48
C PRO A 150 -28.68 3.07 -15.53
N GLN A 151 -28.78 4.34 -15.24
CA GLN A 151 -30.02 5.08 -15.41
C GLN A 151 -30.30 5.16 -16.90
N GLY A 152 -31.29 4.40 -17.32
CA GLY A 152 -31.77 4.42 -18.69
C GLY A 152 -32.46 5.71 -19.06
#